data_81af6ea6a6196200f26501d123a2a798
#
_entry.id   81af6ea6a6196200f26501d123a2a798
#
_cell.length_a   1.000
_cell.length_b   1.000
_cell.length_c   1.000
_cell.angle_alpha   90.00
_cell.angle_beta   90.00
_cell.angle_gamma   90.00
#
_symmetry.space_group_name_H-M   'P 1'
#
loop_
_entity.id
_entity.type
_entity.pdbx_description
1 polymer ?
#
loop_
_entity_poly.entity_id
_entity_poly.type
_entity_poly.pdbx_seq_one_letter_code
_entity_poly.pdbx_strand_id
1 'polypeptide(L)'
;MRKSVANTFLAPYSLRAMKPLLPLAALALLLGACAEHEYPSLLPRAGERLDFREPAPPPPAPVVVDPELDSRIAAARDSLKQAGEAFDNAVIRAERLTRAAGNAPVGSDAWLDAQTAMADLDSAHARQVDVLTDLEQFASDRALALAPAYPALEQAITQAQQAADASMARITMLQRRLSPAG
;
A
#
# COMPACT_ATOMS: atom_id res chain seq x y z
N MET A 1 20.35 -46.54 74.82
CA MET A 1 20.42 -45.75 76.10
C MET A 1 19.78 -44.39 75.85
N ARG A 2 18.86 -44.01 76.74
CA ARG A 2 18.33 -42.69 77.11
C ARG A 2 17.55 -41.93 76.02
N LYS A 3 16.22 -41.86 76.14
CA LYS A 3 15.38 -40.98 77.00
C LYS A 3 15.23 -39.61 76.37
N SER A 4 14.02 -39.25 75.90
CA SER A 4 13.03 -38.47 76.68
C SER A 4 13.10 -37.01 76.27
N VAL A 5 12.11 -36.20 76.02
CA VAL A 5 10.84 -35.95 76.72
C VAL A 5 9.98 -35.07 75.81
N ALA A 6 8.71 -35.22 75.94
CA ALA A 6 7.65 -34.39 75.46
C ALA A 6 7.81 -32.87 75.85
N ASN A 7 7.26 -31.96 75.05
CA ASN A 7 6.53 -30.84 75.65
C ASN A 7 5.43 -30.34 74.70
N THR A 8 4.24 -30.65 75.10
CA THR A 8 2.98 -30.11 74.65
C THR A 8 2.91 -28.68 75.16
N PHE A 9 2.80 -27.76 74.18
CA PHE A 9 2.31 -26.37 74.48
C PHE A 9 1.05 -26.16 73.66
N LEU A 10 -0.08 -26.40 74.33
CA LEU A 10 -1.36 -25.87 73.98
C LEU A 10 -1.36 -24.36 74.29
N ALA A 11 -1.27 -23.54 73.28
CA ALA A 11 -1.58 -22.13 73.39
C ALA A 11 -3.07 -21.94 73.07
N PRO A 12 -3.80 -21.17 73.87
CA PRO A 12 -5.21 -20.89 73.62
C PRO A 12 -5.33 -19.93 72.45
N TYR A 13 -5.90 -20.41 71.34
CA TYR A 13 -6.30 -19.52 70.26
C TYR A 13 -7.40 -18.58 70.73
N SER A 14 -7.04 -17.35 70.98
CA SER A 14 -7.98 -16.29 71.39
C SER A 14 -8.97 -16.04 70.25
N LEU A 15 -10.23 -16.15 70.53
CA LEU A 15 -11.39 -15.89 69.67
C LEU A 15 -11.49 -14.45 69.14
N ARG A 16 -10.40 -13.67 69.27
CA ARG A 16 -10.36 -12.28 68.83
C ARG A 16 -9.95 -12.04 67.36
N ALA A 17 -9.47 -13.07 66.68
CA ALA A 17 -9.01 -12.96 65.28
C ALA A 17 -10.08 -13.25 64.21
N MET A 18 -11.31 -13.54 64.56
CA MET A 18 -12.37 -13.86 63.57
C MET A 18 -13.10 -12.64 63.02
N LYS A 19 -12.82 -11.43 63.50
CA LYS A 19 -13.54 -10.23 63.00
C LYS A 19 -13.14 -9.77 61.56
N PRO A 20 -11.95 -10.04 61.00
CA PRO A 20 -11.66 -9.65 59.62
C PRO A 20 -12.12 -10.72 58.58
N LEU A 21 -12.52 -11.92 58.98
CA LEU A 21 -12.91 -12.97 58.02
C LEU A 21 -14.33 -12.83 57.48
N LEU A 22 -15.21 -12.16 58.25
CA LEU A 22 -16.60 -11.94 57.83
C LEU A 22 -16.69 -11.05 56.57
N PRO A 23 -15.99 -9.92 56.46
CA PRO A 23 -16.05 -9.12 55.25
C PRO A 23 -15.38 -9.79 54.05
N LEU A 24 -14.38 -10.65 54.28
CA LEU A 24 -13.73 -11.42 53.19
C LEU A 24 -14.67 -12.49 52.63
N ALA A 25 -15.43 -13.17 53.49
CA ALA A 25 -16.42 -14.16 53.09
C ALA A 25 -17.62 -13.49 52.35
N ALA A 26 -18.03 -12.30 52.77
CA ALA A 26 -19.05 -11.54 52.08
C ALA A 26 -18.59 -11.03 50.70
N LEU A 27 -17.32 -10.65 50.54
CA LEU A 27 -16.73 -10.26 49.27
C LEU A 27 -16.62 -11.45 48.31
N ALA A 28 -16.29 -12.62 48.79
CA ALA A 28 -16.21 -13.85 47.99
C ALA A 28 -17.60 -14.28 47.46
N LEU A 29 -18.67 -14.08 48.27
CA LEU A 29 -20.04 -14.38 47.87
C LEU A 29 -20.56 -13.40 46.80
N LEU A 30 -20.11 -12.12 46.83
CA LEU A 30 -20.48 -11.14 45.82
C LEU A 30 -19.78 -11.39 44.46
N LEU A 31 -18.57 -11.95 44.44
CA LEU A 31 -17.87 -12.34 43.25
C LEU A 31 -18.41 -13.61 42.58
N GLY A 32 -19.07 -14.49 43.36
CA GLY A 32 -19.74 -15.69 42.83
C GLY A 32 -21.07 -15.42 42.12
N ALA A 33 -21.72 -14.30 42.41
CA ALA A 33 -23.02 -13.95 41.80
C ALA A 33 -22.91 -13.53 40.32
N CYS A 34 -21.71 -13.26 39.81
CA CYS A 34 -21.51 -12.97 38.39
C CYS A 34 -21.26 -14.21 37.52
N ALA A 35 -21.22 -15.40 38.09
CA ALA A 35 -20.90 -16.63 37.35
C ALA A 35 -22.09 -17.30 36.66
N GLU A 36 -23.32 -16.83 36.89
CA GLU A 36 -24.54 -17.39 36.27
C GLU A 36 -24.96 -16.60 35.01
N HIS A 37 -24.02 -16.05 34.25
CA HIS A 37 -24.36 -15.65 32.90
C HIS A 37 -24.23 -16.89 32.01
N GLU A 38 -25.36 -17.37 31.58
CA GLU A 38 -25.46 -18.36 30.52
C GLU A 38 -24.85 -17.77 29.25
N TYR A 39 -23.55 -18.02 29.06
CA TYR A 39 -22.85 -17.56 27.87
C TYR A 39 -23.51 -18.18 26.64
N PRO A 40 -23.78 -17.40 25.58
CA PRO A 40 -24.31 -17.95 24.36
C PRO A 40 -23.43 -19.10 23.89
N SER A 41 -24.03 -20.25 23.64
CA SER A 41 -23.30 -21.43 23.15
C SER A 41 -22.47 -21.07 21.90
N LEU A 42 -21.17 -21.40 21.94
CA LEU A 42 -20.27 -21.28 20.77
C LEU A 42 -20.49 -22.44 19.78
N LEU A 43 -21.50 -23.30 20.01
CA LEU A 43 -21.86 -24.31 19.04
C LEU A 43 -22.41 -23.62 17.76
N PRO A 44 -22.01 -24.10 16.56
CA PRO A 44 -22.51 -23.55 15.32
C PRO A 44 -24.03 -23.50 15.29
N ARG A 45 -24.59 -22.32 15.08
CA ARG A 45 -26.04 -22.15 14.94
C ARG A 45 -26.49 -22.73 13.60
N ALA A 46 -27.77 -23.09 13.49
CA ALA A 46 -28.32 -23.62 12.24
C ALA A 46 -28.08 -22.67 11.04
N GLY A 47 -28.03 -21.35 11.28
CA GLY A 47 -27.70 -20.35 10.25
C GLY A 47 -26.21 -20.30 9.88
N GLU A 48 -25.31 -20.79 10.72
CA GLU A 48 -23.86 -20.84 10.42
C GLU A 48 -23.49 -22.09 9.57
N ARG A 49 -24.44 -22.98 9.34
CA ARG A 49 -24.31 -24.11 8.39
C ARG A 49 -24.75 -23.72 6.98
N LEU A 50 -25.13 -22.45 6.78
CA LEU A 50 -25.37 -21.94 5.44
C LEU A 50 -24.06 -21.99 4.66
N ASP A 51 -24.15 -22.45 3.43
CA ASP A 51 -23.03 -22.51 2.51
C ASP A 51 -22.53 -21.06 2.29
N PHE A 52 -21.38 -20.74 2.91
CA PHE A 52 -20.69 -19.45 2.73
C PHE A 52 -19.94 -19.38 1.39
N ARG A 53 -20.29 -20.21 0.41
CA ARG A 53 -19.80 -19.99 -0.93
C ARG A 53 -20.17 -18.60 -1.36
N GLU A 54 -19.17 -17.81 -1.65
CA GLU A 54 -19.35 -16.51 -2.26
C GLU A 54 -20.28 -16.66 -3.49
N PRO A 55 -21.38 -15.93 -3.56
CA PRO A 55 -22.24 -15.97 -4.74
C PRO A 55 -21.40 -15.71 -5.97
N ALA A 56 -21.65 -16.42 -7.05
CA ALA A 56 -20.97 -16.14 -8.31
C ALA A 56 -21.06 -14.64 -8.61
N PRO A 57 -19.94 -13.97 -8.93
CA PRO A 57 -19.97 -12.55 -9.22
C PRO A 57 -21.03 -12.28 -10.30
N PRO A 58 -21.83 -11.22 -10.16
CA PRO A 58 -22.82 -10.88 -11.18
C PRO A 58 -22.10 -10.68 -12.53
N PRO A 59 -22.74 -11.01 -13.66
CA PRO A 59 -22.16 -10.77 -14.95
C PRO A 59 -21.76 -9.29 -15.09
N PRO A 60 -20.61 -8.98 -15.73
CA PRO A 60 -20.16 -7.61 -15.93
C PRO A 60 -21.30 -6.78 -16.53
N ALA A 61 -21.50 -5.58 -15.99
CA ALA A 61 -22.46 -4.65 -16.56
C ALA A 61 -22.06 -4.33 -18.02
N PRO A 62 -23.03 -4.23 -18.95
CA PRO A 62 -22.73 -3.87 -20.33
C PRO A 62 -22.01 -2.54 -20.39
N VAL A 63 -20.93 -2.45 -21.18
CA VAL A 63 -20.21 -1.19 -21.40
C VAL A 63 -21.13 -0.24 -22.14
N VAL A 64 -21.46 0.87 -21.51
CA VAL A 64 -22.20 1.95 -22.16
C VAL A 64 -21.19 2.77 -22.95
N VAL A 65 -21.42 2.93 -24.24
CA VAL A 65 -20.56 3.75 -25.13
C VAL A 65 -20.62 5.21 -24.65
N ASP A 66 -19.46 5.83 -24.48
CA ASP A 66 -19.28 7.21 -24.05
C ASP A 66 -18.39 7.95 -25.08
N PRO A 67 -18.99 8.57 -26.11
CA PRO A 67 -18.22 9.20 -27.19
C PRO A 67 -17.36 10.39 -26.73
N GLU A 68 -17.75 11.06 -25.64
CA GLU A 68 -16.96 12.16 -25.07
C GLU A 68 -15.70 11.59 -24.42
N LEU A 69 -15.84 10.54 -23.61
CA LEU A 69 -14.70 9.86 -23.00
C LEU A 69 -13.79 9.24 -24.08
N ASP A 70 -14.36 8.63 -25.12
CA ASP A 70 -13.57 8.08 -26.22
C ASP A 70 -12.73 9.17 -26.92
N SER A 71 -13.28 10.36 -27.12
CA SER A 71 -12.56 11.49 -27.68
C SER A 71 -11.42 11.96 -26.77
N ARG A 72 -11.66 12.02 -25.45
CA ARG A 72 -10.63 12.38 -24.46
C ARG A 72 -9.52 11.32 -24.39
N ILE A 73 -9.85 10.03 -24.44
CA ILE A 73 -8.88 8.95 -24.49
C ILE A 73 -8.03 9.03 -25.76
N ALA A 74 -8.65 9.33 -26.91
CA ALA A 74 -7.91 9.48 -28.17
C ALA A 74 -6.92 10.65 -28.09
N ALA A 75 -7.35 11.80 -27.58
CA ALA A 75 -6.48 12.96 -27.37
C ALA A 75 -5.31 12.66 -26.40
N ALA A 76 -5.58 11.93 -25.31
CA ALA A 76 -4.54 11.51 -24.37
C ALA A 76 -3.51 10.56 -25.02
N ARG A 77 -3.96 9.62 -25.87
CA ARG A 77 -3.06 8.74 -26.63
C ARG A 77 -2.18 9.51 -27.62
N ASP A 78 -2.73 10.53 -28.29
CA ASP A 78 -1.95 11.37 -29.17
C ASP A 78 -0.92 12.21 -28.39
N SER A 79 -1.30 12.72 -27.22
CA SER A 79 -0.38 13.42 -26.31
C SER A 79 0.73 12.49 -25.80
N LEU A 80 0.41 11.24 -25.44
CA LEU A 80 1.38 10.24 -25.01
C LEU A 80 2.40 9.93 -26.13
N LYS A 81 1.91 9.79 -27.36
CA LYS A 81 2.79 9.59 -28.53
C LYS A 81 3.75 10.76 -28.73
N GLN A 82 3.25 12.00 -28.68
CA GLN A 82 4.10 13.20 -28.82
C GLN A 82 5.12 13.31 -27.67
N ALA A 83 4.70 13.01 -26.43
CA ALA A 83 5.60 12.97 -25.27
C ALA A 83 6.67 11.89 -25.42
N GLY A 84 6.32 10.71 -25.97
CA GLY A 84 7.26 9.64 -26.30
C GLY A 84 8.29 10.06 -27.33
N GLU A 85 7.89 10.67 -28.44
CA GLU A 85 8.79 11.20 -29.48
C GLU A 85 9.75 12.27 -28.91
N ALA A 86 9.23 13.17 -28.05
CA ALA A 86 10.05 14.16 -27.38
C ALA A 86 11.07 13.53 -26.42
N PHE A 87 10.65 12.49 -25.68
CA PHE A 87 11.54 11.73 -24.82
C PHE A 87 12.66 11.02 -25.60
N ASP A 88 12.33 10.35 -26.70
CA ASP A 88 13.31 9.66 -27.54
C ASP A 88 14.38 10.62 -28.11
N ASN A 89 13.96 11.80 -28.53
CA ASN A 89 14.87 12.87 -28.97
C ASN A 89 15.78 13.35 -27.83
N ALA A 90 15.25 13.50 -26.62
CA ALA A 90 16.03 13.86 -25.43
C ALA A 90 17.01 12.75 -25.04
N VAL A 91 16.62 11.46 -25.15
CA VAL A 91 17.52 10.31 -24.94
C VAL A 91 18.72 10.35 -25.86
N ILE A 92 18.52 10.56 -27.17
CA ILE A 92 19.62 10.63 -28.15
C ILE A 92 20.62 11.72 -27.74
N ARG A 93 20.15 12.89 -27.34
CA ARG A 93 20.99 14.00 -26.88
C ARG A 93 21.72 13.65 -25.58
N ALA A 94 20.99 13.13 -24.56
CA ALA A 94 21.58 12.77 -23.29
C ALA A 94 22.63 11.67 -23.43
N GLU A 95 22.41 10.64 -24.25
CA GLU A 95 23.38 9.60 -24.53
C GLU A 95 24.66 10.12 -25.17
N ARG A 96 24.53 11.03 -26.12
CA ARG A 96 25.68 11.65 -26.78
C ARG A 96 26.53 12.46 -25.80
N LEU A 97 25.90 13.32 -24.98
CA LEU A 97 26.56 14.18 -24.03
C LEU A 97 27.15 13.40 -22.85
N THR A 98 26.44 12.40 -22.33
CA THR A 98 26.94 11.48 -21.30
C THR A 98 28.15 10.72 -21.78
N ARG A 99 28.16 10.28 -23.05
CA ARG A 99 29.33 9.61 -23.64
C ARG A 99 30.50 10.57 -23.82
N ALA A 100 30.24 11.81 -24.23
CA ALA A 100 31.27 12.84 -24.36
C ALA A 100 31.86 13.26 -23.01
N ALA A 101 31.04 13.30 -21.95
CA ALA A 101 31.51 13.55 -20.59
C ALA A 101 32.45 12.44 -20.10
N GLY A 102 32.17 11.17 -20.41
CA GLY A 102 33.04 10.04 -20.05
C GLY A 102 33.53 10.11 -18.61
N ASN A 103 34.86 10.23 -18.44
CA ASN A 103 35.50 10.39 -17.13
C ASN A 103 35.84 11.87 -16.83
N ALA A 104 35.16 12.82 -17.44
CA ALA A 104 35.37 14.23 -17.20
C ALA A 104 35.18 14.58 -15.71
N PRO A 105 36.03 15.48 -15.15
CA PRO A 105 35.86 15.89 -13.76
C PRO A 105 34.48 16.50 -13.50
N VAL A 106 33.92 16.23 -12.34
CA VAL A 106 32.71 16.87 -11.86
C VAL A 106 32.86 18.39 -11.90
N GLY A 107 31.89 19.10 -12.49
CA GLY A 107 31.92 20.53 -12.67
C GLY A 107 32.63 21.02 -13.95
N SER A 108 33.19 20.13 -14.76
CA SER A 108 33.69 20.50 -16.08
C SER A 108 32.55 20.79 -17.07
N ASP A 109 32.80 21.56 -18.13
CA ASP A 109 31.80 21.91 -19.13
C ASP A 109 31.11 20.67 -19.71
N ALA A 110 31.88 19.64 -20.07
CA ALA A 110 31.32 18.39 -20.58
C ALA A 110 30.41 17.66 -19.58
N TRP A 111 30.78 17.69 -18.30
CA TRP A 111 29.95 17.12 -17.24
C TRP A 111 28.67 17.94 -17.05
N LEU A 112 28.74 19.28 -17.04
CA LEU A 112 27.61 20.20 -16.93
C LEU A 112 26.64 20.06 -18.11
N ASP A 113 27.18 19.93 -19.34
CA ASP A 113 26.36 19.69 -20.53
C ASP A 113 25.57 18.38 -20.44
N ALA A 114 26.23 17.33 -19.93
CA ALA A 114 25.55 16.05 -19.70
C ALA A 114 24.47 16.14 -18.63
N GLN A 115 24.71 16.86 -17.52
CA GLN A 115 23.71 17.10 -16.48
C GLN A 115 22.50 17.89 -17.01
N THR A 116 22.76 18.90 -17.84
CA THR A 116 21.69 19.68 -18.49
C THR A 116 20.82 18.79 -19.39
N ALA A 117 21.46 17.91 -20.16
CA ALA A 117 20.71 16.97 -21.00
C ALA A 117 19.92 15.94 -20.20
N MET A 118 20.40 15.55 -19.01
CA MET A 118 19.63 14.70 -18.10
C MET A 118 18.39 15.44 -17.55
N ALA A 119 18.51 16.71 -17.18
CA ALA A 119 17.36 17.53 -16.75
C ALA A 119 16.32 17.71 -17.87
N ASP A 120 16.77 17.88 -19.13
CA ASP A 120 15.88 17.90 -20.31
C ASP A 120 15.12 16.56 -20.46
N LEU A 121 15.81 15.44 -20.20
CA LEU A 121 15.24 14.11 -20.26
C LEU A 121 14.20 13.88 -19.16
N ASP A 122 14.49 14.31 -17.93
CA ASP A 122 13.54 14.28 -16.81
C ASP A 122 12.29 15.12 -17.14
N SER A 123 12.46 16.28 -17.76
CA SER A 123 11.35 17.12 -18.19
C SER A 123 10.50 16.48 -19.30
N ALA A 124 11.13 15.69 -20.19
CA ALA A 124 10.40 14.97 -21.23
C ALA A 124 9.63 13.78 -20.64
N HIS A 125 10.18 13.08 -19.64
CA HIS A 125 9.51 12.03 -18.89
C HIS A 125 8.29 12.58 -18.13
N ALA A 126 8.41 13.73 -17.47
CA ALA A 126 7.31 14.36 -16.73
C ALA A 126 6.05 14.53 -17.61
N ARG A 127 6.20 14.86 -18.91
CA ARG A 127 5.04 14.96 -19.81
C ARG A 127 4.32 13.64 -20.05
N GLN A 128 5.01 12.51 -20.00
CA GLN A 128 4.36 11.19 -20.08
C GLN A 128 3.60 10.88 -18.78
N VAL A 129 4.16 11.26 -17.63
CA VAL A 129 3.51 11.13 -16.31
C VAL A 129 2.27 12.03 -16.22
N ASP A 130 2.32 13.24 -16.78
CA ASP A 130 1.15 14.15 -16.83
C ASP A 130 -0.02 13.49 -17.59
N VAL A 131 0.25 12.87 -18.75
CA VAL A 131 -0.79 12.14 -19.51
C VAL A 131 -1.35 10.95 -18.72
N LEU A 132 -0.50 10.21 -18.02
CA LEU A 132 -0.95 9.13 -17.14
C LEU A 132 -1.88 9.67 -16.04
N THR A 133 -1.48 10.76 -15.39
CA THR A 133 -2.28 11.42 -14.35
C THR A 133 -3.65 11.85 -14.85
N ASP A 134 -3.73 12.42 -16.05
CA ASP A 134 -5.00 12.81 -16.67
C ASP A 134 -5.91 11.59 -16.92
N LEU A 135 -5.36 10.50 -17.42
CA LEU A 135 -6.11 9.26 -17.64
C LEU A 135 -6.60 8.63 -16.32
N GLU A 136 -5.78 8.64 -15.28
CA GLU A 136 -6.15 8.18 -13.95
C GLU A 136 -7.23 9.06 -13.31
N GLN A 137 -7.19 10.38 -13.58
CA GLN A 137 -8.24 11.28 -13.15
C GLN A 137 -9.59 10.92 -13.82
N PHE A 138 -9.60 10.58 -15.12
CA PHE A 138 -10.82 10.12 -15.78
C PHE A 138 -11.36 8.83 -15.15
N ALA A 139 -10.49 7.92 -14.75
CA ALA A 139 -10.90 6.69 -14.04
C ALA A 139 -11.47 7.01 -12.66
N SER A 140 -10.86 7.94 -11.93
CA SER A 140 -11.32 8.41 -10.63
C SER A 140 -12.71 9.07 -10.71
N ASP A 141 -12.91 9.96 -11.68
CA ASP A 141 -14.20 10.64 -11.89
C ASP A 141 -15.31 9.62 -12.19
N ARG A 142 -15.02 8.60 -13.00
CA ARG A 142 -15.98 7.50 -13.28
C ARG A 142 -16.29 6.68 -12.04
N ALA A 143 -15.27 6.37 -11.22
CA ALA A 143 -15.48 5.64 -9.97
C ALA A 143 -16.35 6.41 -8.99
N LEU A 144 -16.15 7.71 -8.86
CA LEU A 144 -17.00 8.61 -8.04
C LEU A 144 -18.44 8.65 -8.55
N ALA A 145 -18.63 8.57 -9.86
CA ALA A 145 -19.95 8.47 -10.48
C ALA A 145 -20.57 7.07 -10.44
N LEU A 146 -19.90 6.09 -9.82
CA LEU A 146 -20.30 4.68 -9.80
C LEU A 146 -20.55 4.12 -11.22
N ALA A 147 -19.86 4.66 -12.22
CA ALA A 147 -19.95 4.19 -13.58
C ALA A 147 -19.21 2.84 -13.76
N PRO A 148 -19.70 1.96 -14.65
CA PRO A 148 -19.04 0.69 -14.89
C PRO A 148 -17.64 0.87 -15.46
N ALA A 149 -16.79 -0.16 -15.32
CA ALA A 149 -15.46 -0.21 -15.92
C ALA A 149 -15.49 0.12 -17.41
N TYR A 150 -14.46 0.82 -17.89
CA TYR A 150 -14.35 1.26 -19.30
C TYR A 150 -13.04 0.71 -19.90
N PRO A 151 -13.09 -0.42 -20.60
CA PRO A 151 -11.89 -1.13 -21.05
C PRO A 151 -10.92 -0.28 -21.89
N ALA A 152 -11.44 0.65 -22.70
CA ALA A 152 -10.60 1.52 -23.51
C ALA A 152 -9.76 2.49 -22.64
N LEU A 153 -10.32 2.97 -21.52
CA LEU A 153 -9.62 3.80 -20.55
C LEU A 153 -8.56 2.99 -19.79
N GLU A 154 -8.92 1.81 -19.29
CA GLU A 154 -7.98 0.91 -18.58
C GLU A 154 -6.79 0.54 -19.46
N GLN A 155 -7.04 0.25 -20.72
CA GLN A 155 -5.98 0.01 -21.71
C GLN A 155 -5.09 1.22 -21.92
N ALA A 156 -5.67 2.44 -22.01
CA ALA A 156 -4.89 3.66 -22.17
C ALA A 156 -4.01 3.96 -20.94
N ILE A 157 -4.53 3.76 -19.73
CA ILE A 157 -3.76 3.88 -18.49
C ILE A 157 -2.60 2.87 -18.48
N THR A 158 -2.86 1.62 -18.80
CA THR A 158 -1.81 0.59 -18.86
C THR A 158 -0.71 0.96 -19.86
N GLN A 159 -1.05 1.49 -21.02
CA GLN A 159 -0.08 1.95 -22.02
C GLN A 159 0.75 3.13 -21.52
N ALA A 160 0.10 4.11 -20.88
CA ALA A 160 0.79 5.28 -20.32
C ALA A 160 1.74 4.89 -19.17
N GLN A 161 1.31 3.99 -18.29
CA GLN A 161 2.12 3.44 -17.22
C GLN A 161 3.38 2.75 -17.76
N GLN A 162 3.21 1.86 -18.75
CA GLN A 162 4.33 1.17 -19.37
C GLN A 162 5.33 2.13 -20.02
N ALA A 163 4.84 3.20 -20.67
CA ALA A 163 5.69 4.22 -21.28
C ALA A 163 6.48 4.99 -20.21
N ALA A 164 5.84 5.39 -19.12
CA ALA A 164 6.47 6.09 -18.00
C ALA A 164 7.53 5.23 -17.32
N ASP A 165 7.24 3.95 -17.07
CA ASP A 165 8.17 3.00 -16.45
C ASP A 165 9.42 2.74 -17.35
N ALA A 166 9.19 2.57 -18.65
CA ALA A 166 10.28 2.38 -19.61
C ALA A 166 11.20 3.60 -19.69
N SER A 167 10.63 4.80 -19.70
CA SER A 167 11.41 6.05 -19.73
C SER A 167 12.18 6.26 -18.42
N MET A 168 11.60 5.98 -17.25
CA MET A 168 12.29 6.03 -15.96
C MET A 168 13.47 5.05 -15.91
N ALA A 169 13.30 3.83 -16.41
CA ALA A 169 14.38 2.85 -16.49
C ALA A 169 15.54 3.37 -17.37
N ARG A 170 15.24 4.08 -18.48
CA ARG A 170 16.26 4.69 -19.35
C ARG A 170 17.01 5.82 -18.67
N ILE A 171 16.30 6.70 -17.97
CA ILE A 171 16.89 7.78 -17.16
C ILE A 171 17.86 7.18 -16.13
N THR A 172 17.41 6.21 -15.35
CA THR A 172 18.22 5.54 -14.32
C THR A 172 19.51 4.93 -14.89
N MET A 173 19.42 4.34 -16.08
CA MET A 173 20.61 3.78 -16.76
C MET A 173 21.62 4.86 -17.15
N LEU A 174 21.17 6.00 -17.66
CA LEU A 174 22.04 7.11 -18.05
C LEU A 174 22.65 7.82 -16.84
N GLN A 175 21.88 8.01 -15.76
CA GLN A 175 22.38 8.57 -14.50
C GLN A 175 23.53 7.74 -13.91
N ARG A 176 23.42 6.40 -13.94
CA ARG A 176 24.51 5.52 -13.48
C ARG A 176 25.81 5.70 -14.27
N ARG A 177 25.74 6.06 -15.54
CA ARG A 177 26.92 6.32 -16.38
C ARG A 177 27.62 7.63 -16.04
N LEU A 178 26.88 8.61 -15.50
CA LEU A 178 27.41 9.90 -15.07
C LEU A 178 27.90 9.89 -13.62
N SER A 179 27.54 8.88 -12.85
CA SER A 179 28.00 8.73 -11.48
C SER A 179 29.52 8.43 -11.49
N PRO A 180 30.34 9.16 -10.72
CA PRO A 180 31.75 8.84 -10.61
C PRO A 180 31.90 7.40 -10.12
N ALA A 181 32.86 6.66 -10.74
CA ALA A 181 33.25 5.36 -10.23
C ALA A 181 33.83 5.57 -8.83
N GLY A 182 33.15 5.04 -7.80
CA GLY A 182 33.60 5.11 -6.41
C GLY A 182 34.84 4.28 -6.16
#